data_9e2f304e6de26a25cdfc3bc61574738b
#
_entry.id   9e2f304e6de26a25cdfc3bc61574738b
#
_cell.length_a   1.000
_cell.length_b   1.000
_cell.length_c   1.000
_cell.angle_alpha   90.00
_cell.angle_beta   90.00
_cell.angle_gamma   90.00
#
_symmetry.space_group_name_H-M   'P 1'
#
loop_
_entity.id
_entity.type
_entity.pdbx_description
1 polymer ?
#
loop_
_entity_poly.entity_id
_entity_poly.type
_entity_poly.pdbx_seq_one_letter_code
_entity_poly.pdbx_strand_id
1 'polypeptide(L)'
;GLFGRPTLEHNLETLHWVRDILKNGADWFTSQGRHGRKGLRSFSVSGRVKKPGVHLAPAGITVKELIEEYCGGMLEGHEFYGYFPGGASGGILPASLGDVPLDFDTLQEHGCFIGSAAVIIFSDQDSAKDLAINAMRFFEHESCGQCTPCRVGTGKAAILMEQPKWDKDLLEELSKAMEDASICGLGQAAPNPIRSVVNYFPQELD
;
A
#
# COMPACT_ATOMS: atom_id res chain seq x y z
N GLY A 1 15.24 12.65 -25.29
CA GLY A 1 15.50 11.38 -24.64
C GLY A 1 16.98 11.06 -24.52
N LEU A 2 17.35 9.87 -24.14
CA LEU A 2 18.73 9.42 -23.94
C LEU A 2 19.53 9.55 -25.24
N PHE A 3 20.69 10.19 -25.16
CA PHE A 3 21.56 10.50 -26.33
C PHE A 3 20.86 11.29 -27.45
N GLY A 4 19.83 12.11 -27.10
CA GLY A 4 19.07 12.89 -28.07
C GLY A 4 18.16 12.07 -29.00
N ARG A 5 17.84 10.83 -28.63
CA ARG A 5 16.98 9.91 -29.38
C ARG A 5 15.63 9.70 -28.70
N PRO A 6 14.57 9.36 -29.44
CA PRO A 6 13.32 8.90 -28.82
C PRO A 6 13.62 7.75 -27.88
N THR A 7 13.14 7.86 -26.63
CA THR A 7 13.43 6.91 -25.55
C THR A 7 12.14 6.49 -24.89
N LEU A 8 11.89 5.18 -24.81
CA LEU A 8 10.81 4.62 -24.03
C LEU A 8 11.29 4.45 -22.59
N GLU A 9 10.56 5.08 -21.66
CA GLU A 9 10.70 4.82 -20.23
C GLU A 9 9.49 4.03 -19.74
N HIS A 10 9.74 3.00 -18.95
CA HIS A 10 8.69 2.16 -18.42
C HIS A 10 9.10 1.52 -17.10
N ASN A 11 8.11 1.00 -16.34
CA ASN A 11 8.38 0.25 -15.12
C ASN A 11 9.30 -0.95 -15.41
N LEU A 12 10.29 -1.17 -14.54
CA LEU A 12 11.27 -2.24 -14.70
C LEU A 12 10.61 -3.62 -14.79
N GLU A 13 9.64 -3.90 -13.93
CA GLU A 13 8.94 -5.20 -13.92
C GLU A 13 8.19 -5.43 -15.23
N THR A 14 7.54 -4.39 -15.78
CA THR A 14 6.92 -4.48 -17.11
C THR A 14 7.94 -4.84 -18.20
N LEU A 15 9.10 -4.15 -18.22
CA LEU A 15 10.14 -4.42 -19.20
C LEU A 15 10.77 -5.81 -19.02
N HIS A 16 10.87 -6.31 -17.79
CA HIS A 16 11.38 -7.65 -17.49
C HIS A 16 10.58 -8.74 -18.22
N TRP A 17 9.27 -8.62 -18.27
CA TRP A 17 8.40 -9.62 -18.88
C TRP A 17 8.34 -9.57 -20.41
N VAL A 18 8.70 -8.46 -21.05
CA VAL A 18 8.58 -8.27 -22.51
C VAL A 18 9.25 -9.39 -23.29
N ARG A 19 10.49 -9.77 -22.93
CA ARG A 19 11.23 -10.83 -23.61
C ARG A 19 10.50 -12.18 -23.56
N ASP A 20 10.04 -12.57 -22.39
CA ASP A 20 9.41 -13.87 -22.19
C ASP A 20 8.01 -13.92 -22.80
N ILE A 21 7.28 -12.81 -22.80
CA ILE A 21 6.01 -12.67 -23.49
C ILE A 21 6.20 -12.80 -25.02
N LEU A 22 7.22 -12.15 -25.59
CA LEU A 22 7.51 -12.26 -27.02
C LEU A 22 7.91 -13.69 -27.42
N LYS A 23 8.58 -14.42 -26.55
CA LYS A 23 9.02 -15.80 -26.80
C LYS A 23 7.87 -16.82 -26.65
N ASN A 24 7.05 -16.68 -25.61
CA ASN A 24 6.09 -17.71 -25.21
C ASN A 24 4.63 -17.33 -25.56
N GLY A 25 4.39 -16.09 -25.98
CA GLY A 25 3.08 -15.57 -26.29
C GLY A 25 2.35 -14.93 -25.12
N ALA A 26 1.35 -14.11 -25.43
CA ALA A 26 0.55 -13.41 -24.44
C ALA A 26 -0.23 -14.37 -23.53
N ASP A 27 -0.76 -15.45 -24.09
CA ASP A 27 -1.56 -16.43 -23.34
C ASP A 27 -0.74 -17.13 -22.24
N TRP A 28 0.54 -17.37 -22.49
CA TRP A 28 1.45 -17.88 -21.46
C TRP A 28 1.50 -16.95 -20.23
N PHE A 29 1.64 -15.66 -20.43
CA PHE A 29 1.69 -14.71 -19.31
C PHE A 29 0.34 -14.54 -18.63
N THR A 30 -0.73 -14.40 -19.42
CA THR A 30 -2.09 -14.16 -18.88
C THR A 30 -2.65 -15.36 -18.12
N SER A 31 -2.15 -16.58 -18.38
CA SER A 31 -2.55 -17.79 -17.65
C SER A 31 -1.99 -17.89 -16.23
N GLN A 32 -1.06 -17.01 -15.84
CA GLN A 32 -0.34 -17.06 -14.55
C GLN A 32 -1.11 -16.40 -13.39
N GLY A 33 -2.16 -15.61 -13.66
CA GLY A 33 -2.90 -14.87 -12.64
C GLY A 33 -3.88 -15.72 -11.85
N ARG A 34 -4.45 -15.11 -10.78
CA ARG A 34 -5.51 -15.69 -9.93
C ARG A 34 -6.72 -14.77 -9.84
N HIS A 35 -7.86 -15.31 -9.41
CA HIS A 35 -9.10 -14.56 -9.16
C HIS A 35 -9.51 -13.65 -10.32
N GLY A 36 -9.35 -14.15 -11.57
CA GLY A 36 -9.66 -13.41 -12.80
C GLY A 36 -8.62 -12.37 -13.22
N ARG A 37 -7.51 -12.24 -12.46
CA ARG A 37 -6.38 -11.36 -12.79
C ARG A 37 -5.35 -12.11 -13.65
N LYS A 38 -4.41 -11.38 -14.25
CA LYS A 38 -3.51 -11.92 -15.27
C LYS A 38 -2.05 -11.57 -14.97
N GLY A 39 -1.17 -12.54 -15.20
CA GLY A 39 0.27 -12.36 -15.10
C GLY A 39 0.83 -12.59 -13.71
N LEU A 40 2.09 -12.26 -13.56
CA LEU A 40 2.86 -12.37 -12.33
C LEU A 40 3.25 -10.98 -11.83
N ARG A 41 3.47 -10.89 -10.52
CA ARG A 41 3.92 -9.67 -9.84
C ARG A 41 4.88 -10.00 -8.71
N SER A 42 5.87 -9.15 -8.53
CA SER A 42 6.74 -9.19 -7.37
C SER A 42 6.10 -8.47 -6.19
N PHE A 43 5.95 -9.18 -5.08
CA PHE A 43 5.47 -8.63 -3.82
C PHE A 43 6.63 -8.53 -2.84
N SER A 44 6.91 -7.33 -2.34
CA SER A 44 7.86 -7.11 -1.25
C SER A 44 7.12 -7.22 0.08
N VAL A 45 7.24 -8.38 0.73
CA VAL A 45 6.51 -8.67 1.97
C VAL A 45 7.39 -8.48 3.19
N SER A 46 6.87 -7.76 4.16
CA SER A 46 7.52 -7.53 5.47
C SER A 46 6.50 -7.60 6.60
N GLY A 47 6.98 -7.44 7.84
CA GLY A 47 6.15 -7.48 9.04
C GLY A 47 6.10 -8.85 9.70
N ARG A 48 4.93 -9.23 10.24
CA ARG A 48 4.76 -10.36 11.17
C ARG A 48 4.62 -11.73 10.48
N VAL A 49 5.42 -12.01 9.46
CA VAL A 49 5.43 -13.28 8.72
C VAL A 49 6.74 -14.04 8.92
N LYS A 50 6.71 -15.37 8.80
CA LYS A 50 7.89 -16.24 9.00
C LYS A 50 8.98 -16.04 7.96
N LYS A 51 8.60 -15.75 6.71
CA LYS A 51 9.55 -15.59 5.60
C LYS A 51 9.29 -14.28 4.88
N PRO A 52 9.72 -13.13 5.46
CA PRO A 52 9.67 -11.85 4.75
C PRO A 52 10.64 -11.87 3.56
N GLY A 53 10.37 -11.05 2.54
CA GLY A 53 11.22 -10.95 1.35
C GLY A 53 10.44 -10.60 0.11
N VAL A 54 11.10 -10.72 -1.04
CA VAL A 54 10.46 -10.51 -2.35
C VAL A 54 9.98 -11.85 -2.89
N HIS A 55 8.68 -11.94 -3.14
CA HIS A 55 8.02 -13.13 -3.66
C HIS A 55 7.40 -12.85 -5.02
N LEU A 56 7.77 -13.64 -6.02
CA LEU A 56 7.09 -13.62 -7.32
C LEU A 56 5.85 -14.51 -7.23
N ALA A 57 4.68 -13.91 -7.34
CA ALA A 57 3.40 -14.59 -7.17
C ALA A 57 2.40 -14.17 -8.27
N PRO A 58 1.30 -14.94 -8.48
CA PRO A 58 0.25 -14.58 -9.42
C PRO A 58 -0.36 -13.20 -9.09
N ALA A 59 -0.53 -12.35 -10.10
CA ALA A 59 -1.34 -11.14 -9.94
C ALA A 59 -2.75 -11.53 -9.52
N GLY A 60 -3.32 -10.79 -8.54
CA GLY A 60 -4.60 -11.12 -7.94
C GLY A 60 -4.56 -12.15 -6.82
N ILE A 61 -3.36 -12.61 -6.39
CA ILE A 61 -3.24 -13.36 -5.14
C ILE A 61 -3.82 -12.56 -3.99
N THR A 62 -4.49 -13.19 -3.03
CA THR A 62 -4.97 -12.51 -1.83
C THR A 62 -3.86 -12.40 -0.79
N VAL A 63 -3.99 -11.46 0.17
CA VAL A 63 -2.96 -11.37 1.21
C VAL A 63 -2.91 -12.62 2.09
N LYS A 64 -4.03 -13.28 2.34
CA LYS A 64 -4.06 -14.56 3.07
C LYS A 64 -3.31 -15.67 2.34
N GLU A 65 -3.55 -15.83 1.03
CA GLU A 65 -2.80 -16.78 0.21
C GLU A 65 -1.29 -16.45 0.19
N LEU A 66 -0.95 -15.15 0.08
CA LEU A 66 0.43 -14.69 0.09
C LEU A 66 1.14 -15.04 1.42
N ILE A 67 0.47 -14.83 2.55
CA ILE A 67 0.97 -15.20 3.89
C ILE A 67 1.22 -16.71 3.96
N GLU A 68 0.25 -17.53 3.57
CA GLU A 68 0.31 -18.99 3.75
C GLU A 68 1.25 -19.65 2.76
N GLU A 69 1.10 -19.36 1.46
CA GLU A 69 1.81 -20.09 0.41
C GLU A 69 3.26 -19.61 0.22
N TYR A 70 3.53 -18.30 0.40
CA TYR A 70 4.83 -17.70 0.09
C TYR A 70 5.61 -17.32 1.34
N CYS A 71 4.92 -16.84 2.38
CA CYS A 71 5.58 -16.38 3.59
C CYS A 71 5.64 -17.42 4.72
N GLY A 72 5.05 -18.61 4.51
CA GLY A 72 5.08 -19.71 5.50
C GLY A 72 4.26 -19.46 6.75
N GLY A 73 3.25 -18.59 6.66
CA GLY A 73 2.35 -18.21 7.73
C GLY A 73 2.83 -17.04 8.58
N MET A 74 2.02 -16.68 9.56
CA MET A 74 2.34 -15.66 10.57
C MET A 74 3.46 -16.13 11.50
N LEU A 75 4.16 -15.19 12.14
CA LEU A 75 5.08 -15.50 13.24
C LEU A 75 4.35 -16.23 14.36
N GLU A 76 5.07 -17.06 15.09
CA GLU A 76 4.52 -17.80 16.21
C GLU A 76 3.98 -16.84 17.28
N GLY A 77 2.75 -17.10 17.74
CA GLY A 77 2.07 -16.26 18.74
C GLY A 77 1.46 -14.96 18.18
N HIS A 78 1.47 -14.77 16.87
CA HIS A 78 0.88 -13.62 16.21
C HIS A 78 -0.33 -14.02 15.36
N GLU A 79 -1.45 -13.30 15.50
CA GLU A 79 -2.63 -13.44 14.66
C GLU A 79 -2.68 -12.32 13.62
N PHE A 80 -3.10 -12.64 12.40
CA PHE A 80 -3.22 -11.67 11.33
C PHE A 80 -4.32 -10.65 11.65
N TYR A 81 -3.95 -9.38 11.80
CA TYR A 81 -4.86 -8.30 12.17
C TYR A 81 -5.13 -7.32 11.03
N GLY A 82 -4.11 -7.01 10.23
CA GLY A 82 -4.25 -6.12 9.09
C GLY A 82 -2.99 -6.03 8.24
N TYR A 83 -3.07 -5.21 7.18
CA TYR A 83 -1.97 -5.07 6.23
C TYR A 83 -2.00 -3.76 5.46
N PHE A 84 -0.84 -3.32 5.00
CA PHE A 84 -0.68 -2.32 3.96
C PHE A 84 -0.56 -3.07 2.62
N PRO A 85 -1.42 -2.83 1.62
CA PRO A 85 -1.35 -3.55 0.36
C PRO A 85 -0.26 -3.04 -0.59
N GLY A 86 0.15 -1.78 -0.45
CA GLY A 86 1.03 -1.10 -1.40
C GLY A 86 1.98 -0.08 -0.77
N GLY A 87 2.46 -0.31 0.45
CA GLY A 87 3.26 0.62 1.22
C GLY A 87 2.42 1.73 1.86
N ALA A 88 3.07 2.74 2.43
CA ALA A 88 2.42 3.80 3.21
C ALA A 88 1.29 4.51 2.45
N SER A 89 1.46 4.76 1.15
CA SER A 89 0.46 5.43 0.31
C SER A 89 -0.73 4.55 -0.05
N GLY A 90 -0.58 3.23 0.02
CA GLY A 90 -1.61 2.25 -0.35
C GLY A 90 -2.79 2.15 0.61
N GLY A 91 -2.73 2.83 1.77
CA GLY A 91 -3.72 2.70 2.84
C GLY A 91 -3.50 1.45 3.71
N ILE A 92 -4.42 1.19 4.63
CA ILE A 92 -4.37 0.09 5.58
C ILE A 92 -5.70 -0.67 5.54
N LEU A 93 -5.65 -1.99 5.45
CA LEU A 93 -6.83 -2.85 5.43
C LEU A 93 -6.81 -3.86 6.59
N PRO A 94 -7.98 -4.19 7.14
CA PRO A 94 -8.11 -5.19 8.20
C PRO A 94 -8.02 -6.61 7.64
N ALA A 95 -7.70 -7.58 8.48
CA ALA A 95 -7.66 -9.00 8.14
C ALA A 95 -9.00 -9.54 7.58
N SER A 96 -10.14 -8.92 7.93
CA SER A 96 -11.45 -9.25 7.36
C SER A 96 -11.56 -9.01 5.86
N LEU A 97 -10.74 -8.12 5.30
CA LEU A 97 -10.59 -7.86 3.86
C LEU A 97 -9.38 -8.59 3.24
N GLY A 98 -8.84 -9.57 3.94
CA GLY A 98 -7.68 -10.34 3.49
C GLY A 98 -7.93 -11.27 2.30
N ASP A 99 -9.17 -11.42 1.85
CA ASP A 99 -9.56 -12.21 0.67
C ASP A 99 -9.73 -11.34 -0.59
N VAL A 100 -9.52 -10.02 -0.49
CA VAL A 100 -9.54 -9.10 -1.64
C VAL A 100 -8.30 -9.38 -2.50
N PRO A 101 -8.46 -9.59 -3.82
CA PRO A 101 -7.32 -9.82 -4.71
C PRO A 101 -6.37 -8.62 -4.74
N LEU A 102 -5.08 -8.85 -4.58
CA LEU A 102 -4.03 -7.84 -4.65
C LEU A 102 -3.69 -7.52 -6.11
N ASP A 103 -4.37 -6.55 -6.69
CA ASP A 103 -4.11 -6.06 -8.05
C ASP A 103 -4.64 -4.63 -8.24
N PHE A 104 -4.47 -4.08 -9.44
CA PHE A 104 -5.10 -2.83 -9.84
C PHE A 104 -6.63 -3.01 -9.90
N ASP A 105 -7.37 -1.94 -9.57
CA ASP A 105 -8.84 -1.86 -9.62
C ASP A 105 -9.60 -2.80 -8.64
N THR A 106 -8.90 -3.43 -7.69
CA THR A 106 -9.52 -4.31 -6.70
C THR A 106 -9.63 -3.70 -5.30
N LEU A 107 -8.74 -2.76 -5.00
CA LEU A 107 -8.60 -2.17 -3.66
C LEU A 107 -9.23 -0.77 -3.56
N GLN A 108 -9.57 -0.14 -4.70
CA GLN A 108 -10.07 1.24 -4.76
C GLN A 108 -11.42 1.42 -4.06
N GLU A 109 -12.31 0.44 -4.15
CA GLU A 109 -13.59 0.45 -3.44
C GLU A 109 -13.43 0.47 -1.92
N HIS A 110 -12.23 0.08 -1.44
CA HIS A 110 -11.85 0.12 -0.03
C HIS A 110 -10.99 1.33 0.33
N GLY A 111 -10.82 2.30 -0.58
CA GLY A 111 -9.98 3.48 -0.38
C GLY A 111 -8.48 3.18 -0.36
N CYS A 112 -8.07 2.02 -0.91
CA CYS A 112 -6.69 1.55 -0.94
C CYS A 112 -6.23 1.24 -2.37
N PHE A 113 -4.92 1.02 -2.56
CA PHE A 113 -4.37 0.59 -3.85
C PHE A 113 -3.07 -0.20 -3.68
N ILE A 114 -2.77 -1.03 -4.69
CA ILE A 114 -1.61 -1.94 -4.67
C ILE A 114 -0.26 -1.20 -4.76
N GLY A 115 -0.21 -0.03 -5.38
CA GLY A 115 0.98 0.81 -5.50
C GLY A 115 2.23 0.04 -5.92
N SER A 116 3.23 0.04 -5.04
CA SER A 116 4.51 -0.64 -5.23
C SER A 116 4.47 -2.15 -4.94
N ALA A 117 3.33 -2.71 -4.54
CA ALA A 117 3.21 -4.07 -4.01
C ALA A 117 4.14 -4.37 -2.82
N ALA A 118 4.48 -3.33 -2.04
CA ALA A 118 5.15 -3.45 -0.75
C ALA A 118 4.09 -3.78 0.31
N VAL A 119 3.93 -5.07 0.58
CA VAL A 119 2.91 -5.57 1.51
C VAL A 119 3.51 -5.66 2.92
N ILE A 120 2.92 -4.93 3.87
CA ILE A 120 3.36 -4.95 5.28
C ILE A 120 2.28 -5.63 6.10
N ILE A 121 2.59 -6.79 6.68
CA ILE A 121 1.67 -7.59 7.47
C ILE A 121 1.86 -7.26 8.95
N PHE A 122 0.78 -6.91 9.64
CA PHE A 122 0.80 -6.67 11.06
C PHE A 122 -0.21 -7.54 11.82
N SER A 123 0.03 -7.70 13.11
CA SER A 123 -0.69 -8.65 13.94
C SER A 123 -1.56 -7.96 15.00
N ASP A 124 -2.29 -8.76 15.75
CA ASP A 124 -3.06 -8.39 16.94
C ASP A 124 -2.23 -7.72 18.05
N GLN A 125 -0.90 -7.80 17.98
CA GLN A 125 0.02 -7.15 18.93
C GLN A 125 0.52 -5.80 18.43
N ASP A 126 0.11 -5.36 17.24
CA ASP A 126 0.45 -4.08 16.65
C ASP A 126 -0.79 -3.15 16.67
N SER A 127 -0.57 -1.83 16.63
CA SER A 127 -1.64 -0.84 16.55
C SER A 127 -1.71 -0.25 15.13
N ALA A 128 -2.87 -0.33 14.49
CA ALA A 128 -3.11 0.32 13.21
C ALA A 128 -3.00 1.84 13.32
N LYS A 129 -3.41 2.43 14.48
CA LYS A 129 -3.24 3.84 14.79
C LYS A 129 -1.77 4.25 14.80
N ASP A 130 -0.90 3.50 15.49
CA ASP A 130 0.52 3.81 15.58
C ASP A 130 1.23 3.63 14.22
N LEU A 131 0.83 2.61 13.46
CA LEU A 131 1.32 2.39 12.11
C LEU A 131 0.92 3.53 11.15
N ALA A 132 -0.30 4.08 11.27
CA ALA A 132 -0.73 5.24 10.51
C ALA A 132 0.04 6.51 10.90
N ILE A 133 0.32 6.71 12.19
CA ILE A 133 1.17 7.82 12.67
C ILE A 133 2.57 7.70 12.06
N ASN A 134 3.16 6.51 12.11
CA ASN A 134 4.47 6.26 11.51
C ASN A 134 4.47 6.52 9.99
N ALA A 135 3.42 6.11 9.27
CA ALA A 135 3.25 6.42 7.86
C ALA A 135 3.14 7.93 7.61
N MET A 136 2.43 8.68 8.45
CA MET A 136 2.33 10.13 8.32
C MET A 136 3.67 10.83 8.59
N ARG A 137 4.46 10.37 9.57
CA ARG A 137 5.82 10.86 9.82
C ARG A 137 6.75 10.57 8.64
N PHE A 138 6.60 9.41 7.99
CA PHE A 138 7.28 9.11 6.74
C PHE A 138 6.92 10.14 5.65
N PHE A 139 5.64 10.46 5.43
CA PHE A 139 5.23 11.46 4.43
C PHE A 139 5.74 12.86 4.75
N GLU A 140 5.77 13.25 6.02
CA GLU A 140 6.36 14.51 6.47
C GLU A 140 7.84 14.58 6.10
N HIS A 141 8.60 13.51 6.39
CA HIS A 141 10.04 13.42 6.12
C HIS A 141 10.36 13.42 4.61
N GLU A 142 9.59 12.67 3.83
CA GLU A 142 9.79 12.52 2.38
C GLU A 142 9.20 13.66 1.55
N SER A 143 8.51 14.62 2.15
CA SER A 143 7.98 15.77 1.45
C SER A 143 9.13 16.59 0.84
N CYS A 144 9.08 16.82 -0.47
CA CYS A 144 10.06 17.66 -1.14
C CYS A 144 9.95 19.16 -0.79
N GLY A 145 8.90 19.57 -0.04
CA GLY A 145 8.66 20.93 0.41
C GLY A 145 8.09 21.90 -0.63
N GLN A 146 7.83 21.48 -1.87
CA GLN A 146 7.40 22.38 -2.94
C GLN A 146 6.01 22.97 -2.72
N CYS A 147 5.01 22.14 -2.44
CA CYS A 147 3.63 22.61 -2.27
C CYS A 147 3.21 22.71 -0.79
N THR A 148 2.50 23.79 -0.47
CA THR A 148 2.07 24.07 0.90
C THR A 148 1.16 22.99 1.48
N PRO A 149 0.18 22.42 0.75
CA PRO A 149 -0.70 21.39 1.30
C PRO A 149 0.06 20.17 1.81
N CYS A 150 1.03 19.68 1.06
CA CYS A 150 1.88 18.55 1.48
C CYS A 150 2.83 18.97 2.61
N ARG A 151 3.68 20.00 2.37
CA ARG A 151 4.71 20.44 3.32
C ARG A 151 4.18 20.74 4.71
N VAL A 152 3.05 21.47 4.79
CA VAL A 152 2.45 21.89 6.06
C VAL A 152 1.43 20.86 6.54
N GLY A 153 0.69 20.26 5.62
CA GLY A 153 -0.39 19.33 5.94
C GLY A 153 0.11 18.06 6.62
N THR A 154 1.17 17.43 6.08
CA THR A 154 1.71 16.19 6.66
C THR A 154 2.22 16.38 8.08
N GLY A 155 2.96 17.47 8.35
CA GLY A 155 3.44 17.77 9.71
C GLY A 155 2.29 18.09 10.68
N LYS A 156 1.29 18.86 10.24
CA LYS A 156 0.11 19.13 11.07
C LYS A 156 -0.71 17.86 11.34
N ALA A 157 -0.92 17.03 10.32
CA ALA A 157 -1.61 15.77 10.48
C ALA A 157 -0.89 14.87 11.49
N ALA A 158 0.43 14.72 11.39
CA ALA A 158 1.21 13.94 12.33
C ALA A 158 1.03 14.41 13.79
N ILE A 159 1.09 15.72 14.03
CA ILE A 159 0.87 16.29 15.38
C ILE A 159 -0.55 16.02 15.88
N LEU A 160 -1.56 16.12 15.04
CA LEU A 160 -2.95 15.83 15.41
C LEU A 160 -3.17 14.34 15.69
N MET A 161 -2.55 13.46 14.91
CA MET A 161 -2.62 12.01 15.09
C MET A 161 -1.93 11.52 16.36
N GLU A 162 -0.90 12.21 16.84
CA GLU A 162 -0.21 11.92 18.10
C GLU A 162 -1.01 12.30 19.35
N GLN A 163 -2.12 13.03 19.20
CA GLN A 163 -2.99 13.32 20.32
C GLN A 163 -3.68 12.03 20.82
N PRO A 164 -3.98 11.94 22.12
CA PRO A 164 -4.67 10.78 22.67
C PRO A 164 -5.97 10.44 21.94
N LYS A 165 -6.73 11.47 21.58
CA LYS A 165 -7.98 11.35 20.82
C LYS A 165 -7.85 12.10 19.50
N TRP A 166 -8.20 11.44 18.39
CA TRP A 166 -8.21 12.08 17.08
C TRP A 166 -9.44 12.98 16.89
N ASP A 167 -9.21 14.21 16.46
CA ASP A 167 -10.25 15.05 15.89
C ASP A 167 -10.47 14.61 14.44
N LYS A 168 -11.44 13.71 14.25
CA LYS A 168 -11.71 13.06 12.95
C LYS A 168 -12.14 14.08 11.89
N ASP A 169 -12.92 15.08 12.29
CA ASP A 169 -13.43 16.11 11.37
C ASP A 169 -12.29 17.00 10.88
N LEU A 170 -11.45 17.48 11.79
CA LEU A 170 -10.28 18.30 11.44
C LEU A 170 -9.26 17.52 10.61
N LEU A 171 -9.03 16.24 10.94
CA LEU A 171 -8.15 15.37 10.15
C LEU A 171 -8.70 15.14 8.74
N GLU A 172 -10.02 15.02 8.55
CA GLU A 172 -10.62 14.87 7.21
C GLU A 172 -10.55 16.17 6.40
N GLU A 173 -10.82 17.34 7.02
CA GLU A 173 -10.63 18.64 6.36
C GLU A 173 -9.18 18.83 5.86
N LEU A 174 -8.22 18.49 6.71
CA LEU A 174 -6.79 18.55 6.36
C LEU A 174 -6.43 17.53 5.29
N SER A 175 -6.97 16.33 5.37
CA SER A 175 -6.80 15.26 4.37
C SER A 175 -7.29 15.70 3.01
N LYS A 176 -8.49 16.30 2.95
CA LYS A 176 -9.05 16.82 1.72
C LYS A 176 -8.21 17.94 1.13
N ALA A 177 -7.69 18.84 1.95
CA ALA A 177 -6.79 19.91 1.48
C ALA A 177 -5.48 19.36 0.89
N MET A 178 -4.91 18.31 1.51
CA MET A 178 -3.71 17.63 0.97
C MET A 178 -4.02 16.92 -0.34
N GLU A 179 -5.11 16.17 -0.42
CA GLU A 179 -5.51 15.42 -1.61
C GLU A 179 -5.79 16.34 -2.79
N ASP A 180 -6.63 17.37 -2.60
CA ASP A 180 -7.12 18.24 -3.68
C ASP A 180 -6.05 19.22 -4.19
N ALA A 181 -5.13 19.67 -3.33
CA ALA A 181 -4.24 20.78 -3.64
C ALA A 181 -2.75 20.43 -3.67
N SER A 182 -2.35 19.19 -3.39
CA SER A 182 -0.95 18.77 -3.56
C SER A 182 -0.62 18.55 -5.03
N ILE A 183 0.60 18.93 -5.43
CA ILE A 183 1.06 18.84 -6.82
C ILE A 183 1.25 17.39 -7.29
N CYS A 184 1.65 16.49 -6.39
CA CYS A 184 1.98 15.11 -6.76
C CYS A 184 1.37 14.08 -5.81
N GLY A 185 1.46 12.81 -6.23
CA GLY A 185 0.88 11.67 -5.52
C GLY A 185 1.34 11.49 -4.08
N LEU A 186 2.50 12.01 -3.67
CA LEU A 186 2.94 11.91 -2.27
C LEU A 186 1.95 12.63 -1.34
N GLY A 187 1.70 13.91 -1.58
CA GLY A 187 0.76 14.68 -0.74
C GLY A 187 -0.70 14.27 -0.93
N GLN A 188 -1.07 13.84 -2.15
CA GLN A 188 -2.42 13.36 -2.44
C GLN A 188 -2.75 12.04 -1.73
N ALA A 189 -1.77 11.16 -1.55
CA ALA A 189 -1.97 9.85 -0.93
C ALA A 189 -1.64 9.82 0.58
N ALA A 190 -0.98 10.84 1.11
CA ALA A 190 -0.65 10.92 2.54
C ALA A 190 -1.87 10.74 3.47
N PRO A 191 -3.10 11.17 3.11
CA PRO A 191 -4.30 10.95 3.91
C PRO A 191 -4.78 9.49 4.01
N ASN A 192 -4.37 8.61 3.10
CA ASN A 192 -4.94 7.25 3.03
C ASN A 192 -4.82 6.46 4.34
N PRO A 193 -3.68 6.45 5.06
CA PRO A 193 -3.59 5.79 6.37
C PRO A 193 -4.54 6.37 7.42
N ILE A 194 -4.79 7.70 7.42
CA ILE A 194 -5.73 8.34 8.34
C ILE A 194 -7.13 7.78 8.10
N ARG A 195 -7.60 7.87 6.86
CA ARG A 195 -8.94 7.41 6.46
C ARG A 195 -9.12 5.92 6.70
N SER A 196 -8.08 5.12 6.46
CA SER A 196 -8.09 3.68 6.72
C SER A 196 -8.33 3.37 8.19
N VAL A 197 -7.63 4.05 9.11
CA VAL A 197 -7.81 3.82 10.55
C VAL A 197 -9.20 4.27 11.00
N VAL A 198 -9.65 5.42 10.55
CA VAL A 198 -11.01 5.92 10.88
C VAL A 198 -12.10 4.95 10.43
N ASN A 199 -11.95 4.36 9.24
CA ASN A 199 -12.96 3.50 8.65
C ASN A 199 -12.91 2.05 9.16
N TYR A 200 -11.71 1.50 9.37
CA TYR A 200 -11.54 0.06 9.60
C TYR A 200 -11.06 -0.30 11.01
N PHE A 201 -10.53 0.66 11.75
CA PHE A 201 -9.99 0.44 13.10
C PHE A 201 -10.54 1.51 14.10
N PRO A 202 -11.84 1.86 14.06
CA PRO A 202 -12.39 2.92 14.91
C PRO A 202 -12.22 2.65 16.40
N GLN A 203 -12.13 1.36 16.81
CA GLN A 203 -11.92 0.95 18.19
C GLN A 203 -10.57 1.36 18.76
N GLU A 204 -9.58 1.70 17.92
CA GLU A 204 -8.28 2.18 18.36
C GLU A 204 -8.23 3.71 18.57
N LEU A 205 -9.33 4.42 18.27
CA LEU A 205 -9.43 5.87 18.32
C LEU A 205 -10.21 6.41 19.52
N ASP A 206 -10.81 5.52 20.30
CA ASP A 206 -11.65 5.86 21.48
C ASP A 206 -10.80 6.10 22.74
#